data_dff5b0ab29eb174250073b4d2c8cfa13
#
_entry.id   dff5b0ab29eb174250073b4d2c8cfa13
#
_cell.length_a   1.000
_cell.length_b   1.000
_cell.length_c   1.000
_cell.angle_alpha   90.00
_cell.angle_beta   90.00
_cell.angle_gamma   90.00
#
_symmetry.space_group_name_H-M   'P 1'
#
loop_
_entity.id
_entity.type
_entity.pdbx_description
1 polymer ?
#
loop_
_entity_poly.entity_id
_entity_poly.type
_entity_poly.pdbx_seq_one_letter_code
_entity_poly.pdbx_strand_id
1 'polypeptide(L)'
;GAPRIPVFRLDRCTGMTRLAEAQAFMAELHRDIPLAAFMQLEAVAWDGHSLTLKAPLQPNINDKSTAFAGALASLVTVTGWAALMLWSREHLGACHVAVYESEIKYRYPVSKDFSATAVLPDPADIAATAVQIRSKGKARAHLQVAIAEEGRAAVTLTAGNAVWQVAAE
;
A
#
# COMPACT_ATOMS: atom_id res chain seq x y z
N GLY A 1 -33.63 0.72 10.21
CA GLY A 1 -32.38 1.25 10.73
C GLY A 1 -31.22 0.52 10.10
N ALA A 2 -30.36 1.23 9.33
CA ALA A 2 -29.17 0.64 8.77
C ALA A 2 -28.22 0.21 9.90
N PRO A 3 -27.54 -0.95 9.77
CA PRO A 3 -26.56 -1.34 10.75
C PRO A 3 -25.42 -0.33 10.75
N ARG A 4 -25.20 0.33 11.89
CA ARG A 4 -24.01 1.13 12.09
C ARG A 4 -22.83 0.18 12.07
N ILE A 5 -22.00 0.32 11.04
CA ILE A 5 -20.68 -0.32 11.04
C ILE A 5 -19.95 0.26 12.26
N PRO A 6 -19.51 -0.57 13.21
CA PRO A 6 -18.79 -0.05 14.35
C PRO A 6 -17.51 0.60 13.85
N VAL A 7 -17.38 1.89 14.05
CA VAL A 7 -16.11 2.59 13.91
C VAL A 7 -15.27 2.11 15.08
N PHE A 8 -14.51 1.05 14.88
CA PHE A 8 -13.47 0.68 15.81
C PHE A 8 -12.45 1.82 15.83
N ARG A 9 -12.59 2.73 16.80
CA ARG A 9 -11.47 3.54 17.26
C ARG A 9 -10.50 2.57 17.92
N LEU A 10 -9.58 2.05 17.11
CA LEU A 10 -8.46 1.32 17.65
C LEU A 10 -7.60 2.32 18.43
N ASP A 11 -7.44 2.02 19.70
CA ASP A 11 -6.60 2.82 20.59
C ASP A 11 -5.20 2.91 19.99
N ARG A 12 -4.74 4.12 19.72
CA ARG A 12 -3.51 4.41 18.96
C ARG A 12 -2.22 4.12 19.75
N CYS A 13 -2.29 3.34 20.80
CA CYS A 13 -1.18 3.21 21.74
C CYS A 13 -0.20 2.08 21.48
N THR A 14 -0.39 1.21 20.47
CA THR A 14 0.58 0.15 20.19
C THR A 14 0.78 -0.05 18.70
N GLY A 15 2.03 0.02 18.22
CA GLY A 15 2.40 -0.32 16.83
C GLY A 15 1.96 -1.72 16.38
N MET A 16 1.68 -2.63 17.33
CA MET A 16 1.13 -3.97 17.08
C MET A 16 -0.31 -3.92 16.55
N THR A 17 -1.16 -2.98 17.01
CA THR A 17 -2.55 -2.85 16.54
C THR A 17 -2.60 -2.42 15.08
N ARG A 18 -1.73 -1.50 14.67
CA ARG A 18 -1.63 -1.07 13.26
C ARG A 18 -1.12 -2.19 12.36
N LEU A 19 -0.12 -2.94 12.79
CA LEU A 19 0.36 -4.10 12.04
C LEU A 19 -0.72 -5.16 11.89
N ALA A 20 -1.47 -5.45 12.95
CA ALA A 20 -2.59 -6.40 12.91
C ALA A 20 -3.67 -5.94 11.92
N GLU A 21 -3.96 -4.65 11.85
CA GLU A 21 -4.88 -4.06 10.88
C GLU A 21 -4.37 -4.25 9.44
N ALA A 22 -3.09 -3.99 9.19
CA ALA A 22 -2.49 -4.20 7.88
C ALA A 22 -2.49 -5.68 7.48
N GLN A 23 -2.23 -6.60 8.41
CA GLN A 23 -2.30 -8.04 8.17
C GLN A 23 -3.73 -8.50 7.86
N ALA A 24 -4.73 -7.98 8.55
CA ALA A 24 -6.15 -8.25 8.24
C ALA A 24 -6.53 -7.72 6.86
N PHE A 25 -6.05 -6.54 6.50
CA PHE A 25 -6.23 -5.96 5.17
C PHE A 25 -5.61 -6.86 4.08
N MET A 26 -4.42 -7.42 4.32
CA MET A 26 -3.78 -8.35 3.37
C MET A 26 -4.58 -9.63 3.19
N ALA A 27 -5.26 -10.13 4.21
CA ALA A 27 -6.15 -11.27 4.09
C ALA A 27 -7.35 -10.97 3.17
N GLU A 28 -7.93 -9.77 3.24
CA GLU A 28 -8.96 -9.31 2.30
C GLU A 28 -8.37 -9.19 0.88
N LEU A 29 -7.19 -8.60 0.76
CA LEU A 29 -6.50 -8.41 -0.52
C LEU A 29 -6.27 -9.72 -1.26
N HIS A 30 -5.86 -10.77 -0.54
CA HIS A 30 -5.65 -12.10 -1.12
C HIS A 30 -6.93 -12.70 -1.71
N ARG A 31 -8.09 -12.37 -1.15
CA ARG A 31 -9.38 -12.79 -1.70
C ARG A 31 -9.78 -11.96 -2.93
N ASP A 32 -9.56 -10.65 -2.86
CA ASP A 32 -10.03 -9.71 -3.88
C ASP A 32 -9.08 -9.61 -5.08
N ILE A 33 -7.79 -9.81 -4.84
CA ILE A 33 -6.73 -9.78 -5.85
C ILE A 33 -5.96 -11.10 -5.81
N PRO A 34 -6.39 -12.14 -6.54
CA PRO A 34 -5.78 -13.47 -6.50
C PRO A 34 -4.28 -13.48 -6.80
N LEU A 35 -3.80 -12.55 -7.63
CA LEU A 35 -2.38 -12.42 -7.92
C LEU A 35 -1.55 -12.11 -6.66
N ALA A 36 -2.07 -11.30 -5.75
CA ALA A 36 -1.40 -10.97 -4.49
C ALA A 36 -1.22 -12.21 -3.60
N ALA A 37 -2.23 -13.09 -3.59
CA ALA A 37 -2.13 -14.38 -2.89
C ALA A 37 -1.09 -15.29 -3.54
N PHE A 38 -1.08 -15.39 -4.87
CA PHE A 38 -0.10 -16.20 -5.60
C PHE A 38 1.33 -15.72 -5.40
N MET A 39 1.54 -14.40 -5.36
CA MET A 39 2.84 -13.78 -5.05
C MET A 39 3.26 -13.95 -3.59
N GLN A 40 2.37 -14.38 -2.71
CA GLN A 40 2.57 -14.55 -1.26
C GLN A 40 2.94 -13.23 -0.57
N LEU A 41 2.25 -12.16 -0.90
CA LEU A 41 2.47 -10.85 -0.28
C LEU A 41 2.01 -10.84 1.17
N GLU A 42 2.81 -10.27 2.06
CA GLU A 42 2.52 -10.13 3.49
C GLU A 42 2.87 -8.74 3.99
N ALA A 43 2.09 -8.24 4.97
CA ALA A 43 2.43 -7.00 5.66
C ALA A 43 3.41 -7.29 6.81
N VAL A 44 4.49 -6.53 6.88
CA VAL A 44 5.52 -6.65 7.92
C VAL A 44 5.64 -5.43 8.80
N ALA A 45 5.20 -4.26 8.35
CA ALA A 45 5.20 -3.03 9.16
C ALA A 45 4.14 -2.05 8.67
N TRP A 46 3.45 -1.40 9.58
CA TRP A 46 2.54 -0.29 9.34
C TRP A 46 2.50 0.60 10.57
N ASP A 47 2.86 1.86 10.42
CA ASP A 47 2.87 2.85 11.51
C ASP A 47 1.84 3.98 11.31
N GLY A 48 1.00 3.89 10.30
CA GLY A 48 0.04 4.92 9.90
C GLY A 48 0.57 5.90 8.86
N HIS A 49 1.86 5.86 8.55
CA HIS A 49 2.52 6.72 7.58
C HIS A 49 3.37 5.94 6.58
N SER A 50 4.01 4.88 7.01
CA SER A 50 4.81 3.98 6.18
C SER A 50 4.30 2.55 6.26
N LEU A 51 4.14 1.91 5.11
CA LEU A 51 3.75 0.52 4.98
C LEU A 51 4.86 -0.28 4.31
N THR A 52 5.20 -1.42 4.90
CA THR A 52 6.13 -2.37 4.30
C THR A 52 5.42 -3.69 4.03
N LEU A 53 5.43 -4.11 2.77
CA LEU A 53 5.00 -5.45 2.34
C LEU A 53 6.21 -6.24 1.87
N LYS A 54 6.18 -7.55 2.09
CA LYS A 54 7.22 -8.46 1.63
C LYS A 54 6.69 -9.50 0.66
N ALA A 55 7.59 -10.03 -0.17
CA ALA A 55 7.36 -11.14 -1.08
C ALA A 55 8.57 -12.09 -1.07
N PRO A 56 8.33 -13.41 -1.05
CA PRO A 56 9.42 -14.35 -1.22
C PRO A 56 9.92 -14.38 -2.67
N LEU A 57 11.18 -14.67 -2.88
CA LEU A 57 11.76 -14.72 -4.22
C LEU A 57 11.16 -15.86 -5.06
N GLN A 58 10.98 -17.04 -4.49
CA GLN A 58 10.67 -18.26 -5.25
C GLN A 58 9.41 -18.18 -6.13
N PRO A 59 8.22 -17.78 -5.66
CA PRO A 59 7.05 -17.66 -6.54
C PRO A 59 7.15 -16.47 -7.50
N ASN A 60 8.11 -15.58 -7.32
CA ASN A 60 8.28 -14.33 -8.05
C ASN A 60 9.57 -14.27 -8.88
N ILE A 61 10.15 -15.42 -9.15
CA ILE A 61 11.45 -15.56 -9.81
C ILE A 61 11.34 -15.47 -11.33
N ASN A 62 12.39 -14.98 -11.98
CA ASN A 62 12.53 -14.96 -13.44
C ASN A 62 13.48 -16.06 -13.96
N ASP A 63 13.76 -16.00 -15.24
CA ASP A 63 14.66 -16.92 -15.94
C ASP A 63 16.14 -16.83 -15.53
N LYS A 64 16.52 -15.77 -14.80
CA LYS A 64 17.87 -15.50 -14.31
C LYS A 64 18.05 -15.77 -12.81
N SER A 65 17.06 -16.37 -12.18
CA SER A 65 17.04 -16.61 -10.73
C SER A 65 17.03 -15.33 -9.87
N THR A 66 16.56 -14.25 -10.43
CA THR A 66 16.29 -12.99 -9.71
C THR A 66 14.79 -12.69 -9.73
N ALA A 67 14.36 -11.66 -9.01
CA ALA A 67 12.94 -11.30 -8.99
C ALA A 67 12.49 -10.82 -10.38
N PHE A 68 11.34 -11.35 -10.82
CA PHE A 68 10.74 -10.96 -12.09
C PHE A 68 10.27 -9.49 -12.05
N ALA A 69 10.58 -8.72 -13.08
CA ALA A 69 10.24 -7.31 -13.15
C ALA A 69 8.74 -7.04 -12.95
N GLY A 70 7.88 -7.91 -13.49
CA GLY A 70 6.43 -7.81 -13.28
C GLY A 70 6.02 -8.03 -11.82
N ALA A 71 6.71 -8.91 -11.08
CA ALA A 71 6.49 -9.09 -9.65
C ALA A 71 6.96 -7.87 -8.85
N LEU A 72 8.11 -7.31 -9.19
CA LEU A 72 8.61 -6.07 -8.58
C LEU A 72 7.64 -4.91 -8.81
N ALA A 73 7.16 -4.74 -10.04
CA ALA A 73 6.18 -3.72 -10.40
C ALA A 73 4.87 -3.90 -9.63
N SER A 74 4.37 -5.12 -9.52
CA SER A 74 3.15 -5.44 -8.77
C SER A 74 3.30 -5.14 -7.28
N LEU A 75 4.42 -5.51 -6.68
CA LEU A 75 4.65 -5.26 -5.25
C LEU A 75 4.71 -3.76 -4.94
N VAL A 76 5.48 -2.97 -5.68
CA VAL A 76 5.57 -1.51 -5.41
C VAL A 76 4.22 -0.82 -5.66
N THR A 77 3.47 -1.22 -6.67
CA THR A 77 2.15 -0.69 -6.97
C THR A 77 1.16 -1.00 -5.86
N VAL A 78 1.07 -2.25 -5.44
CA VAL A 78 0.15 -2.68 -4.37
C VAL A 78 0.52 -2.05 -3.03
N THR A 79 1.81 -1.93 -2.73
CA THR A 79 2.25 -1.34 -1.45
C THR A 79 1.82 0.11 -1.32
N GLY A 80 1.97 0.92 -2.35
CA GLY A 80 1.51 2.30 -2.36
C GLY A 80 -0.02 2.41 -2.28
N TRP A 81 -0.72 1.61 -3.06
CA TRP A 81 -2.18 1.54 -3.04
C TRP A 81 -2.71 1.11 -1.67
N ALA A 82 -2.13 0.08 -1.07
CA ALA A 82 -2.53 -0.43 0.24
C ALA A 82 -2.28 0.58 1.36
N ALA A 83 -1.17 1.33 1.32
CA ALA A 83 -0.90 2.40 2.27
C ALA A 83 -2.01 3.47 2.25
N LEU A 84 -2.45 3.90 1.07
CA LEU A 84 -3.56 4.85 0.94
C LEU A 84 -4.90 4.25 1.36
N MET A 85 -5.15 2.99 1.07
CA MET A 85 -6.37 2.31 1.53
C MET A 85 -6.44 2.25 3.05
N LEU A 86 -5.37 1.86 3.70
CA LEU A 86 -5.29 1.81 5.17
C LEU A 86 -5.46 3.20 5.80
N TRP A 87 -4.77 4.18 5.25
CA TRP A 87 -4.89 5.57 5.69
C TRP A 87 -6.32 6.11 5.51
N SER A 88 -6.92 5.86 4.36
CA SER A 88 -8.28 6.30 4.06
C SER A 88 -9.31 5.70 5.02
N ARG A 89 -9.21 4.41 5.31
CA ARG A 89 -10.09 3.72 6.25
C ARG A 89 -10.00 4.29 7.66
N GLU A 90 -8.80 4.66 8.08
CA GLU A 90 -8.58 5.25 9.41
C GLU A 90 -9.16 6.67 9.52
N HIS A 91 -9.01 7.49 8.48
CA HIS A 91 -9.29 8.94 8.55
C HIS A 91 -10.58 9.36 7.87
N LEU A 92 -11.05 8.64 6.87
CA LEU A 92 -12.14 9.06 5.97
C LEU A 92 -13.28 8.04 5.87
N GLY A 93 -13.07 6.82 6.35
CA GLY A 93 -14.02 5.73 6.14
C GLY A 93 -13.84 5.04 4.78
N ALA A 94 -14.93 4.58 4.18
CA ALA A 94 -14.86 3.82 2.93
C ALA A 94 -14.47 4.72 1.74
N CYS A 95 -13.35 4.37 1.13
CA CYS A 95 -12.83 5.02 -0.06
C CYS A 95 -12.41 3.99 -1.10
N HIS A 96 -12.41 4.42 -2.37
CA HIS A 96 -11.67 3.74 -3.43
C HIS A 96 -10.37 4.46 -3.71
N VAL A 97 -9.34 3.69 -4.04
CA VAL A 97 -8.04 4.20 -4.48
C VAL A 97 -7.69 3.55 -5.80
N ALA A 98 -7.27 4.34 -6.77
CA ALA A 98 -6.82 3.84 -8.07
C ALA A 98 -5.55 4.57 -8.52
N VAL A 99 -4.58 3.80 -8.99
CA VAL A 99 -3.38 4.35 -9.64
C VAL A 99 -3.78 4.86 -11.02
N TYR A 100 -3.49 6.12 -11.32
CA TYR A 100 -3.72 6.69 -12.66
C TYR A 100 -2.44 6.96 -13.44
N GLU A 101 -1.31 7.03 -12.75
CA GLU A 101 -0.01 7.32 -13.35
C GLU A 101 1.10 6.75 -12.46
N SER A 102 2.12 6.14 -13.06
CA SER A 102 3.28 5.67 -12.32
C SER A 102 4.54 5.62 -13.18
N GLU A 103 5.67 5.85 -12.54
CA GLU A 103 7.00 5.65 -13.10
C GLU A 103 7.78 4.70 -12.20
N ILE A 104 8.28 3.60 -12.78
CA ILE A 104 9.07 2.61 -12.07
C ILE A 104 10.47 2.57 -12.68
N LYS A 105 11.49 2.65 -11.83
CA LYS A 105 12.89 2.48 -12.22
C LYS A 105 13.46 1.22 -11.59
N TYR A 106 14.04 0.38 -12.42
CA TYR A 106 14.69 -0.88 -12.05
C TYR A 106 16.21 -0.65 -12.13
N ARG A 107 16.85 -0.47 -10.96
CA ARG A 107 18.26 -0.06 -10.91
C ARG A 107 19.21 -1.21 -10.71
N TYR A 108 18.81 -2.20 -9.89
CA TYR A 108 19.64 -3.34 -9.53
C TYR A 108 18.78 -4.61 -9.49
N PRO A 109 19.37 -5.78 -9.86
CA PRO A 109 18.69 -7.06 -9.69
C PRO A 109 18.35 -7.31 -8.22
N VAL A 110 17.22 -7.94 -7.97
CA VAL A 110 16.78 -8.38 -6.64
C VAL A 110 16.91 -9.89 -6.60
N SER A 111 17.80 -10.41 -5.75
CA SER A 111 18.21 -11.82 -5.74
C SER A 111 17.87 -12.58 -4.45
N LYS A 112 17.13 -11.94 -3.55
CA LYS A 112 16.66 -12.49 -2.27
C LYS A 112 15.17 -12.19 -2.11
N ASP A 113 14.56 -12.72 -1.06
CA ASP A 113 13.25 -12.27 -0.61
C ASP A 113 13.29 -10.75 -0.45
N PHE A 114 12.24 -10.07 -0.87
CA PHE A 114 12.28 -8.63 -1.00
C PHE A 114 11.06 -7.95 -0.36
N SER A 115 11.27 -6.70 0.04
CA SER A 115 10.24 -5.88 0.66
C SER A 115 10.14 -4.53 -0.03
N ALA A 116 8.93 -4.03 -0.16
CA ALA A 116 8.66 -2.66 -0.61
C ALA A 116 8.14 -1.82 0.56
N THR A 117 8.63 -0.61 0.68
CA THR A 117 8.16 0.36 1.66
C THR A 117 7.57 1.57 0.94
N ALA A 118 6.30 1.84 1.20
CA ALA A 118 5.61 3.04 0.77
C ALA A 118 5.60 4.06 1.89
N VAL A 119 5.89 5.30 1.57
CA VAL A 119 5.79 6.43 2.49
C VAL A 119 4.70 7.36 1.97
N LEU A 120 3.71 7.65 2.82
CA LEU A 120 2.66 8.62 2.51
C LEU A 120 3.25 10.03 2.40
N PRO A 121 2.55 10.96 1.72
CA PRO A 121 2.95 12.37 1.70
C PRO A 121 3.18 12.91 3.11
N ASP A 122 3.96 13.99 3.22
CA ASP A 122 4.22 14.65 4.49
C ASP A 122 2.92 14.94 5.26
N PRO A 123 2.95 14.99 6.61
CA PRO A 123 1.74 15.17 7.41
C PRO A 123 0.85 16.34 7.00
N ALA A 124 1.45 17.48 6.61
CA ALA A 124 0.70 18.64 6.13
C ALA A 124 0.00 18.36 4.80
N ASP A 125 0.67 17.68 3.87
CA ASP A 125 0.13 17.38 2.54
C ASP A 125 -0.97 16.31 2.61
N ILE A 126 -0.78 15.27 3.40
CA ILE A 126 -1.80 14.22 3.55
C ILE A 126 -3.02 14.76 4.32
N ALA A 127 -2.85 15.67 5.26
CA ALA A 127 -3.94 16.36 5.92
C ALA A 127 -4.74 17.24 4.95
N ALA A 128 -4.06 17.96 4.05
CA ALA A 128 -4.70 18.74 2.99
C ALA A 128 -5.49 17.85 2.03
N THR A 129 -4.96 16.67 1.70
CA THR A 129 -5.64 15.65 0.89
C THR A 129 -6.94 15.20 1.59
N ALA A 130 -6.90 14.93 2.89
CA ALA A 130 -8.08 14.58 3.66
C ALA A 130 -9.15 15.65 3.64
N VAL A 131 -8.77 16.92 3.82
CA VAL A 131 -9.69 18.08 3.73
C VAL A 131 -10.35 18.14 2.36
N GLN A 132 -9.58 17.97 1.29
CA GLN A 132 -10.10 17.99 -0.07
C GLN A 132 -11.09 16.84 -0.32
N ILE A 133 -10.81 15.64 0.14
CA ILE A 133 -11.71 14.50 0.00
C ILE A 133 -13.02 14.76 0.75
N ARG A 134 -12.95 15.27 1.99
CA ARG A 134 -14.15 15.59 2.78
C ARG A 134 -15.01 16.67 2.12
N SER A 135 -14.40 17.67 1.51
CA SER A 135 -15.12 18.80 0.91
C SER A 135 -15.58 18.54 -0.51
N LYS A 136 -14.81 17.80 -1.33
CA LYS A 136 -15.06 17.58 -2.76
C LYS A 136 -15.37 16.12 -3.11
N GLY A 137 -15.24 15.19 -2.16
CA GLY A 137 -15.46 13.76 -2.35
C GLY A 137 -14.30 13.01 -3.00
N LYS A 138 -13.27 13.71 -3.49
CA LYS A 138 -12.11 13.12 -4.18
C LYS A 138 -10.88 14.00 -4.09
N ALA A 139 -9.71 13.38 -4.21
CA ALA A 139 -8.42 14.07 -4.34
C ALA A 139 -7.41 13.15 -5.06
N ARG A 140 -6.27 13.73 -5.39
CA ARG A 140 -5.09 12.99 -5.86
C ARG A 140 -4.03 12.97 -4.78
N ALA A 141 -3.32 11.86 -4.66
CA ALA A 141 -2.20 11.71 -3.74
C ALA A 141 -1.01 11.10 -4.49
N HIS A 142 0.17 11.66 -4.28
CA HIS A 142 1.40 11.17 -4.89
C HIS A 142 2.24 10.45 -3.84
N LEU A 143 2.74 9.28 -4.19
CA LEU A 143 3.50 8.42 -3.31
C LEU A 143 4.84 8.03 -3.91
N GLN A 144 5.76 7.71 -3.02
CA GLN A 144 7.01 7.05 -3.35
C GLN A 144 7.07 5.70 -2.65
N VAL A 145 7.51 4.69 -3.40
CA VAL A 145 7.70 3.32 -2.89
C VAL A 145 9.06 2.84 -3.36
N ALA A 146 9.77 2.12 -2.52
CA ALA A 146 11.07 1.57 -2.87
C ALA A 146 11.23 0.13 -2.38
N ILE A 147 11.97 -0.65 -3.16
CA ILE A 147 12.53 -1.94 -2.76
C ILE A 147 14.03 -1.74 -2.61
N ALA A 148 14.56 -2.02 -1.41
CA ALA A 148 15.98 -1.94 -1.16
C ALA A 148 16.61 -3.34 -1.17
N GLU A 149 17.81 -3.45 -1.71
CA GLU A 149 18.66 -4.62 -1.61
C GLU A 149 20.08 -4.17 -1.30
N GLU A 150 20.69 -4.80 -0.27
CA GLU A 150 22.04 -4.46 0.17
C GLU A 150 22.26 -2.96 0.48
N GLY A 151 21.25 -2.35 1.13
CA GLY A 151 21.32 -0.96 1.56
C GLY A 151 21.14 0.09 0.49
N ARG A 152 20.75 -0.30 -0.74
CA ARG A 152 20.49 0.63 -1.86
C ARG A 152 19.12 0.38 -2.48
N ALA A 153 18.52 1.41 -3.05
CA ALA A 153 17.24 1.30 -3.75
C ALA A 153 17.43 0.52 -5.06
N ALA A 154 16.93 -0.71 -5.11
CA ALA A 154 16.94 -1.55 -6.30
C ALA A 154 15.81 -1.21 -7.26
N VAL A 155 14.63 -0.92 -6.73
CA VAL A 155 13.44 -0.51 -7.49
C VAL A 155 12.81 0.69 -6.81
N THR A 156 12.40 1.68 -7.57
CA THR A 156 11.68 2.85 -7.08
C THR A 156 10.41 3.07 -7.89
N LEU A 157 9.33 3.44 -7.21
CA LEU A 157 8.07 3.85 -7.81
C LEU A 157 7.75 5.27 -7.38
N THR A 158 7.36 6.11 -8.33
CA THR A 158 6.61 7.33 -8.08
C THR A 158 5.23 7.15 -8.71
N ALA A 159 4.18 7.28 -7.93
CA ALA A 159 2.82 7.05 -8.41
C ALA A 159 1.86 8.15 -8.00
N GLY A 160 1.00 8.53 -8.93
CA GLY A 160 -0.20 9.32 -8.68
C GLY A 160 -1.39 8.39 -8.46
N ASN A 161 -2.12 8.60 -7.39
CA ASN A 161 -3.31 7.84 -7.04
C ASN A 161 -4.50 8.78 -6.91
N ALA A 162 -5.64 8.36 -7.43
CA ALA A 162 -6.92 9.01 -7.16
C ALA A 162 -7.56 8.33 -5.94
N VAL A 163 -8.07 9.15 -5.03
CA VAL A 163 -8.81 8.69 -3.84
C VAL A 163 -10.18 9.35 -3.87
N TRP A 164 -11.26 8.58 -3.72
CA TRP A 164 -12.60 9.12 -3.63
C TRP A 164 -13.45 8.35 -2.63
N GLN A 165 -14.37 9.06 -2.00
CA GLN A 165 -15.32 8.45 -1.07
C GLN A 165 -16.31 7.56 -1.81
N VAL A 166 -16.61 6.42 -1.20
CA VAL A 166 -17.70 5.58 -1.66
C VAL A 166 -19.01 6.22 -1.17
N ALA A 167 -19.96 6.42 -2.09
CA ALA A 167 -21.28 6.92 -1.72
C ALA A 167 -21.93 5.95 -0.73
N ALA A 168 -22.53 6.49 0.35
CA ALA A 168 -23.36 5.70 1.24
C ALA A 168 -24.61 5.23 0.45
N GLU A 169 -24.78 3.90 0.33
CA GLU A 169 -26.02 3.29 -0.17
C GLU A 169 -27.14 3.43 0.88
#